data_09d83a2de27d34acfaee2990cf7d0672
#
_entry.id   09d83a2de27d34acfaee2990cf7d0672
#
_cell.length_a   1.000
_cell.length_b   1.000
_cell.length_c   1.000
_cell.angle_alpha   90.00
_cell.angle_beta   90.00
_cell.angle_gamma   90.00
#
_symmetry.space_group_name_H-M   'P 1'
#
loop_
_entity.id
_entity.type
_entity.pdbx_description
1 polymer ?
#
loop_
_entity_poly.entity_id
_entity_poly.type
_entity_poly.pdbx_seq_one_letter_code
_entity_poly.pdbx_strand_id
1 'polypeptide(L)'
;MKQERKTTAGRRSTGPANRFSQLLNEELRAAQSRRRLTLRALEELSGVSRNHLSLTLNLDSSPLNTNEFELICRALDLSPAEVCFRAEAALQKELAAETSSVSDKELAAQILARAEAATKAGYTLAAHPADDIIAEDPASA
;
A
#
# COMPACT_ATOMS: atom_id res chain seq x y z
N MET A 1 32.21 -22.04 20.16
CA MET A 1 31.90 -20.92 21.03
C MET A 1 32.03 -19.59 20.30
N LYS A 2 33.20 -19.30 19.81
CA LYS A 2 33.43 -18.05 19.11
C LYS A 2 32.68 -17.99 17.78
N GLN A 3 32.46 -19.11 17.18
CA GLN A 3 31.75 -19.19 15.91
C GLN A 3 30.29 -18.81 16.03
N GLU A 4 29.67 -19.18 17.14
CA GLU A 4 28.27 -18.84 17.38
C GLU A 4 28.08 -17.34 17.44
N ARG A 5 29.00 -16.66 18.12
CA ARG A 5 28.93 -15.21 18.22
C ARG A 5 29.10 -14.54 16.85
N LYS A 6 30.01 -15.06 16.06
CA LYS A 6 30.22 -14.53 14.72
C LYS A 6 28.99 -14.73 13.86
N THR A 7 28.37 -15.89 13.96
CA THR A 7 27.17 -16.19 13.18
C THR A 7 26.05 -15.25 13.56
N THR A 8 25.88 -15.01 14.86
CA THR A 8 24.85 -14.10 15.36
C THR A 8 25.11 -12.67 14.89
N ALA A 9 26.37 -12.24 14.99
CA ALA A 9 26.74 -10.89 14.58
C ALA A 9 26.55 -10.66 13.08
N GLY A 10 26.72 -11.70 12.28
CA GLY A 10 26.54 -11.59 10.85
C GLY A 10 25.10 -11.62 10.39
N ARG A 11 24.18 -11.97 11.28
CA ARG A 11 22.77 -12.06 10.91
C ARG A 11 22.13 -10.68 10.88
N ARG A 12 21.78 -10.23 9.71
CA ARG A 12 21.13 -8.94 9.56
C ARG A 12 19.65 -9.06 9.90
N SER A 13 19.16 -8.07 10.58
CA SER A 13 17.74 -7.98 10.85
C SER A 13 16.99 -7.64 9.55
N THR A 14 15.89 -8.32 9.34
CA THR A 14 15.03 -8.05 8.18
C THR A 14 14.30 -6.71 8.33
N GLY A 15 14.23 -6.21 9.56
CA GLY A 15 13.50 -4.98 9.84
C GLY A 15 12.01 -5.23 9.99
N PRO A 16 11.23 -4.15 10.09
CA PRO A 16 9.79 -4.26 10.24
C PRO A 16 9.13 -4.78 8.96
N ALA A 17 7.90 -5.24 9.09
CA ALA A 17 7.14 -5.75 7.96
C ALA A 17 6.86 -4.62 6.95
N ASN A 18 7.15 -4.88 5.67
CA ASN A 18 6.79 -3.92 4.63
C ASN A 18 5.29 -4.01 4.36
N ARG A 19 4.78 -3.16 3.46
CA ARG A 19 3.33 -3.08 3.24
C ARG A 19 2.73 -4.42 2.78
N PHE A 20 3.42 -5.13 1.90
CA PHE A 20 2.93 -6.44 1.46
C PHE A 20 2.83 -7.43 2.63
N SER A 21 3.87 -7.48 3.47
CA SER A 21 3.87 -8.35 4.65
C SER A 21 2.76 -7.96 5.64
N GLN A 22 2.52 -6.65 5.79
CA GLN A 22 1.42 -6.18 6.64
C GLN A 22 0.07 -6.66 6.10
N LEU A 23 -0.12 -6.61 4.79
CA LEU A 23 -1.36 -7.08 4.17
C LEU A 23 -1.52 -8.58 4.34
N LEU A 24 -0.44 -9.35 4.24
CA LEU A 24 -0.49 -10.77 4.56
C LEU A 24 -0.94 -10.99 6.00
N ASN A 25 -0.35 -10.25 6.92
CA ASN A 25 -0.71 -10.35 8.33
C ASN A 25 -2.17 -9.98 8.57
N GLU A 26 -2.67 -8.97 7.88
CA GLU A 26 -4.09 -8.59 7.97
C GLU A 26 -5.01 -9.71 7.55
N GLU A 27 -4.69 -10.40 6.45
CA GLU A 27 -5.48 -11.54 5.99
C GLU A 27 -5.49 -12.65 7.03
N LEU A 28 -4.34 -12.93 7.62
CA LEU A 28 -4.24 -13.96 8.64
C LEU A 28 -5.00 -13.57 9.91
N ARG A 29 -4.90 -12.30 10.34
CA ARG A 29 -5.66 -11.80 11.48
C ARG A 29 -7.16 -11.90 11.24
N ALA A 30 -7.61 -11.55 10.04
CA ALA A 30 -9.00 -11.63 9.70
C ALA A 30 -9.51 -13.08 9.76
N ALA A 31 -8.73 -14.01 9.26
CA ALA A 31 -9.08 -15.43 9.32
C ALA A 31 -9.10 -15.93 10.76
N GLN A 32 -8.13 -15.52 11.57
CA GLN A 32 -8.08 -15.86 12.98
C GLN A 32 -9.34 -15.37 13.69
N SER A 33 -9.74 -14.15 13.43
CA SER A 33 -10.93 -13.54 14.03
C SER A 33 -12.20 -14.25 13.60
N ARG A 34 -12.32 -14.58 12.32
CA ARG A 34 -13.49 -15.30 11.81
C ARG A 34 -13.64 -16.66 12.47
N ARG A 35 -12.53 -17.31 12.77
CA ARG A 35 -12.53 -18.61 13.43
C ARG A 35 -12.57 -18.50 14.95
N ARG A 36 -12.50 -17.27 15.47
CA ARG A 36 -12.50 -17.00 16.91
C ARG A 36 -11.39 -17.74 17.65
N LEU A 37 -10.23 -17.83 17.01
CA LEU A 37 -9.08 -18.47 17.61
C LEU A 37 -8.26 -17.45 18.40
N THR A 38 -7.85 -17.85 19.60
CA THR A 38 -6.93 -17.05 20.38
C THR A 38 -5.51 -17.26 19.87
N LEU A 39 -4.59 -16.38 20.25
CA LEU A 39 -3.19 -16.58 19.91
C LEU A 39 -2.66 -17.90 20.47
N ARG A 40 -3.14 -18.27 21.64
CA ARG A 40 -2.75 -19.53 22.27
C ARG A 40 -3.21 -20.73 21.43
N ALA A 41 -4.44 -20.71 20.99
CA ALA A 41 -4.96 -21.77 20.12
C ALA A 41 -4.19 -21.81 18.81
N LEU A 42 -3.88 -20.65 18.24
CA LEU A 42 -3.11 -20.60 17.01
C LEU A 42 -1.69 -21.13 17.20
N GLU A 43 -1.08 -20.84 18.35
CA GLU A 43 0.23 -21.40 18.71
C GLU A 43 0.17 -22.93 18.73
N GLU A 44 -0.84 -23.49 19.36
CA GLU A 44 -0.98 -24.94 19.45
C GLU A 44 -1.18 -25.58 18.07
N LEU A 45 -1.91 -24.93 17.19
CA LEU A 45 -2.20 -25.47 15.86
C LEU A 45 -1.04 -25.28 14.90
N SER A 46 -0.34 -24.15 14.99
CA SER A 46 0.70 -23.82 14.01
C SER A 46 2.10 -24.20 14.47
N GLY A 47 2.31 -24.29 15.77
CA GLY A 47 3.65 -24.50 16.31
C GLY A 47 4.49 -23.24 16.40
N VAL A 48 3.96 -22.09 16.00
CA VAL A 48 4.64 -20.80 16.10
C VAL A 48 4.33 -20.20 17.46
N SER A 49 5.34 -19.71 18.16
CA SER A 49 5.16 -19.25 19.54
C SER A 49 4.19 -18.06 19.59
N ARG A 50 3.41 -18.02 20.66
CA ARG A 50 2.43 -16.96 20.88
C ARG A 50 3.07 -15.57 20.86
N ASN A 51 4.24 -15.46 21.46
CA ASN A 51 4.96 -14.19 21.48
C ASN A 51 5.34 -13.74 20.07
N HIS A 52 5.83 -14.67 19.26
CA HIS A 52 6.18 -14.37 17.87
C HIS A 52 4.95 -14.04 17.04
N LEU A 53 3.85 -14.76 17.25
CA LEU A 53 2.59 -14.45 16.58
C LEU A 53 2.13 -13.03 16.92
N SER A 54 2.23 -12.64 18.17
CA SER A 54 1.85 -11.28 18.58
C SER A 54 2.71 -10.22 17.88
N LEU A 55 4.02 -10.45 17.86
CA LEU A 55 4.94 -9.50 17.23
C LEU A 55 4.75 -9.38 15.73
N THR A 56 4.47 -10.49 15.07
CA THR A 56 4.35 -10.50 13.60
C THR A 56 2.93 -10.14 13.14
N LEU A 57 1.92 -10.81 13.67
CA LEU A 57 0.55 -10.61 13.20
C LEU A 57 -0.07 -9.33 13.71
N ASN A 58 0.13 -9.01 14.98
CA ASN A 58 -0.56 -7.89 15.60
C ASN A 58 0.22 -6.59 15.54
N LEU A 59 1.55 -6.66 15.65
CA LEU A 59 2.38 -5.46 15.73
C LEU A 59 3.17 -5.16 14.46
N ASP A 60 3.19 -6.08 13.51
CA ASP A 60 3.95 -5.94 12.25
C ASP A 60 5.42 -5.60 12.50
N SER A 61 5.96 -6.07 13.62
CA SER A 61 7.35 -5.78 14.01
C SER A 61 8.36 -6.47 13.11
N SER A 62 7.98 -7.58 12.51
CA SER A 62 8.82 -8.30 11.57
C SER A 62 7.93 -9.10 10.62
N PRO A 63 8.42 -9.38 9.41
CA PRO A 63 7.67 -10.24 8.50
C PRO A 63 7.76 -11.69 8.95
N LEU A 64 6.76 -12.48 8.60
CA LEU A 64 6.80 -13.92 8.78
C LEU A 64 7.76 -14.52 7.76
N ASN A 65 8.50 -15.54 8.17
CA ASN A 65 9.23 -16.31 7.17
C ASN A 65 8.26 -17.27 6.47
N THR A 66 8.70 -17.86 5.36
CA THR A 66 7.82 -18.73 4.56
C THR A 66 7.34 -19.95 5.32
N ASN A 67 8.16 -20.52 6.18
CA ASN A 67 7.76 -21.67 6.97
C ASN A 67 6.65 -21.30 7.96
N GLU A 68 6.84 -20.21 8.66
CA GLU A 68 5.84 -19.73 9.61
C GLU A 68 4.55 -19.37 8.91
N PHE A 69 4.66 -18.72 7.77
CA PHE A 69 3.49 -18.34 6.98
C PHE A 69 2.68 -19.56 6.57
N GLU A 70 3.36 -20.59 6.07
CA GLU A 70 2.69 -21.83 5.67
C GLU A 70 2.01 -22.49 6.86
N LEU A 71 2.73 -22.60 7.98
CA LEU A 71 2.17 -23.24 9.18
C LEU A 71 0.93 -22.53 9.68
N ILE A 72 0.95 -21.20 9.66
CA ILE A 72 -0.21 -20.42 10.10
C ILE A 72 -1.37 -20.59 9.13
N CYS A 73 -1.09 -20.56 7.83
CA CYS A 73 -2.13 -20.79 6.83
C CYS A 73 -2.80 -22.16 7.01
N ARG A 74 -2.01 -23.18 7.25
CA ARG A 74 -2.57 -24.52 7.50
C ARG A 74 -3.41 -24.57 8.77
N ALA A 75 -2.91 -23.90 9.82
CA ALA A 75 -3.65 -23.82 11.08
C ALA A 75 -5.01 -23.15 10.90
N LEU A 76 -5.08 -22.19 10.00
CA LEU A 76 -6.30 -21.44 9.70
C LEU A 76 -7.09 -22.05 8.53
N ASP A 77 -6.63 -23.16 7.98
CA ASP A 77 -7.25 -23.84 6.84
C ASP A 77 -7.35 -22.89 5.63
N LEU A 78 -6.26 -22.18 5.37
CA LEU A 78 -6.15 -21.27 4.25
C LEU A 78 -5.10 -21.76 3.26
N SER A 79 -5.31 -21.45 1.99
CA SER A 79 -4.29 -21.66 0.96
C SER A 79 -3.29 -20.51 1.02
N PRO A 80 -1.99 -20.79 1.19
CA PRO A 80 -0.98 -19.72 1.17
C PRO A 80 -1.01 -18.93 -0.13
N ALA A 81 -1.22 -19.59 -1.26
CA ALA A 81 -1.28 -18.91 -2.55
C ALA A 81 -2.45 -17.94 -2.61
N GLU A 82 -3.59 -18.31 -2.06
CA GLU A 82 -4.77 -17.45 -2.05
C GLU A 82 -4.56 -16.23 -1.15
N VAL A 83 -3.94 -16.43 0.00
CA VAL A 83 -3.62 -15.32 0.90
C VAL A 83 -2.67 -14.33 0.22
N CYS A 84 -1.64 -14.84 -0.45
CA CYS A 84 -0.71 -14.00 -1.20
C CYS A 84 -1.41 -13.26 -2.32
N PHE A 85 -2.30 -13.93 -3.04
CA PHE A 85 -3.07 -13.32 -4.11
C PHE A 85 -3.91 -12.14 -3.61
N ARG A 86 -4.60 -12.33 -2.49
CA ARG A 86 -5.41 -11.28 -1.89
C ARG A 86 -4.57 -10.10 -1.41
N ALA A 87 -3.43 -10.39 -0.80
CA ALA A 87 -2.54 -9.35 -0.33
C ALA A 87 -1.98 -8.55 -1.50
N GLU A 88 -1.61 -9.22 -2.57
CA GLU A 88 -1.10 -8.54 -3.75
C GLU A 88 -2.19 -7.68 -4.40
N ALA A 89 -3.40 -8.20 -4.52
CA ALA A 89 -4.51 -7.44 -5.08
C ALA A 89 -4.78 -6.17 -4.26
N ALA A 90 -4.73 -6.29 -2.94
CA ALA A 90 -4.90 -5.14 -2.06
C ALA A 90 -3.77 -4.12 -2.24
N LEU A 91 -2.54 -4.60 -2.36
CA LEU A 91 -1.38 -3.74 -2.56
C LEU A 91 -1.49 -2.98 -3.89
N GLN A 92 -1.85 -3.66 -4.96
CA GLN A 92 -2.01 -3.04 -6.27
C GLN A 92 -3.12 -1.98 -6.24
N LYS A 93 -4.18 -2.24 -5.52
CA LYS A 93 -5.27 -1.30 -5.35
C LYS A 93 -4.81 -0.04 -4.61
N GLU A 94 -4.01 -0.20 -3.57
CA GLU A 94 -3.45 0.93 -2.83
C GLU A 94 -2.52 1.76 -3.71
N LEU A 95 -1.65 1.09 -4.46
CA LEU A 95 -0.71 1.78 -5.35
C LEU A 95 -1.43 2.53 -6.45
N ALA A 96 -2.48 1.95 -7.01
CA ALA A 96 -3.28 2.61 -8.04
C ALA A 96 -3.98 3.85 -7.47
N ALA A 97 -4.49 3.76 -6.24
CA ALA A 97 -5.13 4.89 -5.59
C ALA A 97 -4.14 6.02 -5.32
N GLU A 98 -2.94 5.69 -4.88
CA GLU A 98 -1.89 6.69 -4.65
C GLU A 98 -1.49 7.38 -5.94
N THR A 99 -1.28 6.63 -7.01
CA THR A 99 -0.92 7.17 -8.30
C THR A 99 -2.00 8.10 -8.84
N SER A 100 -3.26 7.71 -8.72
CA SER A 100 -4.39 8.53 -9.12
C SER A 100 -4.44 9.83 -8.34
N SER A 101 -4.27 9.76 -7.03
CA SER A 101 -4.29 10.92 -6.15
C SER A 101 -3.17 11.92 -6.48
N VAL A 102 -1.96 11.42 -6.72
CA VAL A 102 -0.82 12.26 -7.08
C VAL A 102 -1.07 12.93 -8.42
N SER A 103 -1.56 12.20 -9.40
CA SER A 103 -1.86 12.72 -10.73
C SER A 103 -2.90 13.84 -10.67
N ASP A 104 -3.93 13.67 -9.87
CA ASP A 104 -4.97 14.67 -9.70
C ASP A 104 -4.41 15.95 -9.06
N LYS A 105 -3.56 15.79 -8.06
CA LYS A 105 -2.93 16.93 -7.40
C LYS A 105 -1.99 17.69 -8.35
N GLU A 106 -1.22 16.97 -9.14
CA GLU A 106 -0.33 17.59 -10.11
C GLU A 106 -1.12 18.34 -11.17
N LEU A 107 -2.20 17.76 -11.67
CA LEU A 107 -3.04 18.41 -12.64
C LEU A 107 -3.66 19.68 -12.10
N ALA A 108 -4.17 19.62 -10.87
CA ALA A 108 -4.73 20.79 -10.21
C ALA A 108 -3.69 21.90 -10.04
N ALA A 109 -2.48 21.53 -9.64
CA ALA A 109 -1.38 22.48 -9.48
C ALA A 109 -1.00 23.12 -10.80
N GLN A 110 -0.98 22.37 -11.90
CA GLN A 110 -0.67 22.88 -13.21
C GLN A 110 -1.74 23.85 -13.69
N ILE A 111 -3.00 23.53 -13.46
CA ILE A 111 -4.11 24.41 -13.85
C ILE A 111 -4.01 25.71 -13.09
N LEU A 112 -3.75 25.65 -11.81
CA LEU A 112 -3.62 26.86 -10.97
C LEU A 112 -2.43 27.72 -11.41
N ALA A 113 -1.28 27.11 -11.65
CA ALA A 113 -0.10 27.81 -12.10
C ALA A 113 -0.35 28.50 -13.44
N ARG A 114 -1.04 27.86 -14.34
CA ARG A 114 -1.38 28.43 -15.65
C ARG A 114 -2.30 29.63 -15.50
N ALA A 115 -3.29 29.51 -14.62
CA ALA A 115 -4.21 30.60 -14.36
C ALA A 115 -3.50 31.81 -13.76
N GLU A 116 -2.59 31.59 -12.83
CA GLU A 116 -1.80 32.66 -12.23
C GLU A 116 -0.89 33.32 -13.26
N ALA A 117 -0.26 32.55 -14.12
CA ALA A 117 0.60 33.07 -15.17
C ALA A 117 -0.20 33.93 -16.14
N ALA A 118 -1.38 33.50 -16.51
CA ALA A 118 -2.26 34.27 -17.38
C ALA A 118 -2.66 35.60 -16.75
N THR A 119 -2.97 35.58 -15.47
CA THR A 119 -3.32 36.79 -14.74
C THR A 119 -2.15 37.75 -14.66
N LYS A 120 -0.95 37.25 -14.39
CA LYS A 120 0.25 38.07 -14.34
C LYS A 120 0.59 38.71 -15.68
N ALA A 121 0.33 37.98 -16.76
CA ALA A 121 0.61 38.47 -18.10
C ALA A 121 -0.42 39.53 -18.54
N GLY A 122 -1.45 39.77 -17.75
CA GLY A 122 -2.44 40.77 -18.07
C GLY A 122 -3.49 40.32 -19.05
N TYR A 123 -3.60 39.05 -19.30
CA TYR A 123 -4.65 38.53 -20.17
C TYR A 123 -6.01 38.62 -19.52
N THR A 124 -6.96 39.02 -20.32
CA THR A 124 -8.35 38.92 -19.92
C THR A 124 -9.02 38.02 -20.93
N LEU A 125 -9.58 36.93 -20.48
CA LEU A 125 -10.20 35.96 -21.33
C LEU A 125 -11.38 36.53 -22.09
N ALA A 126 -12.07 37.48 -21.54
CA ALA A 126 -13.24 38.06 -22.12
C ALA A 126 -12.91 38.92 -23.34
N ALA A 127 -11.87 39.71 -23.29
CA ALA A 127 -11.55 40.64 -24.37
C ALA A 127 -10.96 39.95 -25.58
N HIS A 128 -10.08 39.00 -25.37
CA HIS A 128 -9.35 38.39 -26.45
C HIS A 128 -10.21 37.49 -27.38
N PRO A 129 -10.96 36.53 -26.84
CA PRO A 129 -11.78 35.68 -27.71
C PRO A 129 -12.91 36.41 -28.36
N ALA A 130 -13.49 37.34 -27.67
CA ALA A 130 -14.65 38.10 -28.24
C ALA A 130 -14.23 38.93 -29.46
N ASP A 131 -13.09 39.53 -29.38
CA ASP A 131 -12.60 40.34 -30.49
C ASP A 131 -12.36 39.47 -31.74
N ASP A 132 -11.80 38.32 -31.55
CA ASP A 132 -11.53 37.42 -32.66
C ASP A 132 -12.81 36.95 -33.37
N ILE A 133 -13.81 36.59 -32.55
CA ILE A 133 -15.07 36.11 -33.10
C ILE A 133 -15.80 37.18 -33.90
N ILE A 134 -15.85 38.38 -33.37
CA ILE A 134 -16.52 39.48 -34.00
C ILE A 134 -15.85 39.84 -35.33
N ALA A 135 -14.55 39.77 -35.37
CA ALA A 135 -13.80 40.07 -36.57
C ALA A 135 -14.14 39.12 -37.70
N GLU A 136 -14.40 37.90 -37.41
CA GLU A 136 -14.71 36.90 -38.44
C GLU A 136 -16.12 37.00 -38.98
N ASP A 137 -17.05 37.23 -38.11
CA ASP A 137 -18.47 37.23 -38.51
C ASP A 137 -18.80 38.26 -39.56
N PRO A 138 -18.42 39.49 -39.42
CA PRO A 138 -18.74 40.47 -40.43
C PRO A 138 -18.11 40.15 -41.77
N ALA A 139 -16.98 39.56 -41.75
CA ALA A 139 -16.28 39.22 -42.98
C ALA A 139 -17.06 38.19 -43.77
N SER A 140 -17.75 37.32 -43.13
CA SER A 140 -18.50 36.28 -43.80
C SER A 140 -19.79 36.82 -44.43
N ALA A 141 -20.24 37.87 -43.90
CA ALA A 141 -21.45 38.47 -44.46
C ALA A 141 -21.16 39.13 -45.82
#